data_ae4c3e5ccd447ab042e9fd799e56b4d4
#
_entry.id   ae4c3e5ccd447ab042e9fd799e56b4d4
#
_cell.length_a   1.000
_cell.length_b   1.000
_cell.length_c   1.000
_cell.angle_alpha   90.00
_cell.angle_beta   90.00
_cell.angle_gamma   90.00
#
_symmetry.space_group_name_H-M   'P 1'
#
loop_
_entity.id
_entity.type
_entity.pdbx_description
1 polymer ?
#
loop_
_entity_poly.entity_id
_entity_poly.type
_entity_poly.pdbx_seq_one_letter_code
_entity_poly.pdbx_strand_id
1 'polypeptide(L)'
;KVHKADFDKLKKDPESIAKFFKAYNESFDGIVHNFVPFTEEEIAEEVKQIMGQLDSRLCCVLMDEDGEVAAFGISTACVSRAMQKAKGRLFPFGWYHVLKALNDFEHVDLMIQGAAPKWQNTGISAVFHSMMARQYKDCGAKWALANPQIETNTAVNVWARYEHELWMRRRCWIKSIR
;
A
#
# COMPACT_ATOMS: atom_id res chain seq x y z
N LYS A 1 -9.96 15.97 -13.93
CA LYS A 1 -10.67 15.51 -12.70
C LYS A 1 -10.23 14.09 -12.39
N VAL A 2 -10.37 13.68 -11.12
CA VAL A 2 -10.11 12.30 -10.69
C VAL A 2 -11.31 11.78 -9.91
N HIS A 3 -11.51 10.45 -9.96
CA HIS A 3 -12.54 9.76 -9.20
C HIS A 3 -11.98 8.48 -8.57
N LYS A 4 -12.60 8.02 -7.49
CA LYS A 4 -12.21 6.77 -6.85
C LYS A 4 -12.75 5.59 -7.63
N ALA A 5 -11.87 4.66 -7.99
CA ALA A 5 -12.26 3.40 -8.62
C ALA A 5 -12.93 2.45 -7.61
N ASP A 6 -13.82 1.60 -8.11
CA ASP A 6 -14.32 0.45 -7.39
C ASP A 6 -13.23 -0.64 -7.40
N PHE A 7 -12.54 -0.80 -6.27
CA PHE A 7 -11.40 -1.72 -6.16
C PHE A 7 -11.79 -3.19 -6.37
N ASP A 8 -13.01 -3.58 -5.99
CA ASP A 8 -13.50 -4.95 -6.17
C ASP A 8 -13.78 -5.28 -7.65
N LYS A 9 -14.10 -4.28 -8.45
CA LYS A 9 -14.18 -4.43 -9.91
C LYS A 9 -12.79 -4.38 -10.54
N LEU A 10 -11.96 -3.43 -10.13
CA LEU A 10 -10.61 -3.25 -10.65
C LEU A 10 -9.80 -4.55 -10.56
N LYS A 11 -9.78 -5.21 -9.41
CA LYS A 11 -9.01 -6.45 -9.20
C LYS A 11 -9.50 -7.66 -10.00
N LYS A 12 -10.60 -7.55 -10.72
CA LYS A 12 -11.18 -8.59 -11.59
C LYS A 12 -11.07 -8.28 -13.08
N ASP A 13 -10.73 -7.04 -13.41
CA ASP A 13 -10.62 -6.57 -14.77
C ASP A 13 -9.16 -6.51 -15.23
N PRO A 14 -8.75 -7.35 -16.20
CA PRO A 14 -7.35 -7.40 -16.64
C PRO A 14 -6.80 -6.07 -17.16
N GLU A 15 -7.61 -5.25 -17.81
CA GLU A 15 -7.18 -3.95 -18.31
C GLU A 15 -6.89 -2.98 -17.17
N SER A 16 -7.77 -2.92 -16.18
CA SER A 16 -7.59 -2.10 -14.98
C SER A 16 -6.39 -2.55 -14.15
N ILE A 17 -6.14 -3.85 -14.07
CA ILE A 17 -4.95 -4.43 -13.43
C ILE A 17 -3.68 -3.97 -14.15
N ALA A 18 -3.64 -4.08 -15.48
CA ALA A 18 -2.50 -3.65 -16.27
C ALA A 18 -2.21 -2.14 -16.09
N LYS A 19 -3.24 -1.31 -16.09
CA LYS A 19 -3.12 0.14 -15.80
C LYS A 19 -2.61 0.41 -14.39
N PHE A 20 -3.06 -0.37 -13.40
CA PHE A 20 -2.58 -0.25 -12.02
C PHE A 20 -1.09 -0.56 -11.91
N PHE A 21 -0.61 -1.66 -12.47
CA PHE A 21 0.79 -2.04 -12.40
C PHE A 21 1.70 -1.16 -13.27
N LYS A 22 1.19 -0.65 -14.39
CA LYS A 22 1.88 0.39 -15.15
C LYS A 22 2.13 1.62 -14.28
N ALA A 23 1.09 2.15 -13.64
CA ALA A 23 1.23 3.30 -12.76
C ALA A 23 2.14 3.01 -11.54
N TYR A 24 2.09 1.78 -11.01
CA TYR A 24 3.00 1.30 -9.97
C TYR A 24 4.45 1.38 -10.45
N ASN A 25 4.79 0.73 -11.54
CA ASN A 25 6.14 0.71 -12.09
C ASN A 25 6.66 2.14 -12.35
N GLU A 26 5.86 2.97 -13.01
CA GLU A 26 6.21 4.36 -13.33
C GLU A 26 6.36 5.24 -12.08
N SER A 27 5.59 4.99 -11.01
CA SER A 27 5.62 5.79 -9.78
C SER A 27 6.92 5.62 -8.98
N PHE A 28 7.58 4.48 -9.10
CA PHE A 28 8.80 4.14 -8.35
C PHE A 28 10.06 4.15 -9.19
N ASP A 29 9.93 4.28 -10.50
CA ASP A 29 11.07 4.36 -11.41
C ASP A 29 11.92 5.61 -11.10
N GLY A 30 13.22 5.38 -10.92
CA GLY A 30 14.19 6.43 -10.61
C GLY A 30 14.09 7.07 -9.21
N ILE A 31 13.07 6.73 -8.41
CA ILE A 31 12.89 7.28 -7.04
C ILE A 31 13.49 6.35 -5.98
N VAL A 32 13.33 5.06 -6.15
CA VAL A 32 13.81 4.05 -5.20
C VAL A 32 15.04 3.36 -5.73
N HIS A 33 16.15 3.42 -4.98
CA HIS A 33 17.36 2.68 -5.33
C HIS A 33 17.08 1.18 -5.42
N ASN A 34 17.51 0.57 -6.52
CA ASN A 34 17.31 -0.85 -6.83
C ASN A 34 15.83 -1.25 -7.02
N PHE A 35 14.96 -0.33 -7.40
CA PHE A 35 13.62 -0.68 -7.83
C PHE A 35 13.70 -1.50 -9.13
N VAL A 36 13.04 -2.63 -9.14
CA VAL A 36 12.87 -3.49 -10.33
C VAL A 36 11.39 -3.47 -10.69
N PRO A 37 11.03 -2.97 -11.87
CA PRO A 37 9.64 -2.99 -12.32
C PRO A 37 9.11 -4.42 -12.43
N PHE A 38 7.85 -4.62 -12.10
CA PHE A 38 7.17 -5.90 -12.34
C PHE A 38 7.07 -6.22 -13.83
N THR A 39 7.43 -7.44 -14.18
CA THR A 39 7.17 -8.02 -15.50
C THR A 39 5.72 -8.48 -15.61
N GLU A 40 5.23 -8.75 -16.81
CA GLU A 40 3.86 -9.26 -17.03
C GLU A 40 3.62 -10.61 -16.32
N GLU A 41 4.64 -11.47 -16.26
CA GLU A 41 4.57 -12.77 -15.59
C GLU A 41 4.45 -12.60 -14.07
N GLU A 42 5.26 -11.71 -13.49
CA GLU A 42 5.21 -11.38 -12.05
C GLU A 42 3.89 -10.70 -11.68
N ILE A 43 3.35 -9.82 -12.54
CA ILE A 43 2.04 -9.20 -12.33
C ILE A 43 0.95 -10.26 -12.26
N ALA A 44 0.95 -11.23 -13.17
CA ALA A 44 -0.04 -12.31 -13.18
C ALA A 44 0.02 -13.16 -11.90
N GLU A 45 1.22 -13.37 -11.36
CA GLU A 45 1.41 -14.10 -10.10
C GLU A 45 0.97 -13.28 -8.88
N GLU A 46 1.35 -12.00 -8.79
CA GLU A 46 0.95 -11.09 -7.72
C GLU A 46 -0.57 -10.90 -7.64
N VAL A 47 -1.24 -10.77 -8.77
CA VAL A 47 -2.70 -10.68 -8.84
C VAL A 47 -3.34 -11.94 -8.25
N LYS A 48 -2.83 -13.11 -8.59
CA LYS A 48 -3.35 -14.39 -8.12
C LYS A 48 -3.11 -14.60 -6.62
N GLN A 49 -1.94 -14.20 -6.13
CA GLN A 49 -1.53 -14.48 -4.75
C GLN A 49 -1.98 -13.43 -3.74
N ILE A 50 -1.89 -12.15 -4.09
CA ILE A 50 -2.03 -11.04 -3.15
C ILE A 50 -3.27 -10.21 -3.44
N MET A 51 -3.43 -9.73 -4.67
CA MET A 51 -4.46 -8.75 -4.99
C MET A 51 -5.89 -9.25 -4.71
N GLY A 52 -6.13 -10.55 -4.92
CA GLY A 52 -7.40 -11.19 -4.60
C GLY A 52 -7.77 -11.19 -3.12
N GLN A 53 -6.76 -11.12 -2.23
CA GLN A 53 -6.94 -11.16 -0.78
C GLN A 53 -7.04 -9.77 -0.13
N LEU A 54 -6.78 -8.70 -0.89
CA LEU A 54 -6.84 -7.34 -0.39
C LEU A 54 -8.28 -6.91 -0.10
N ASP A 55 -8.48 -6.31 1.06
CA ASP A 55 -9.77 -5.74 1.45
C ASP A 55 -9.97 -4.38 0.79
N SER A 56 -11.01 -4.24 -0.01
CA SER A 56 -11.34 -3.02 -0.75
C SER A 56 -11.58 -1.80 0.15
N ARG A 57 -11.93 -2.03 1.42
CA ARG A 57 -12.11 -0.98 2.43
C ARG A 57 -10.80 -0.33 2.85
N LEU A 58 -9.67 -1.01 2.66
CA LEU A 58 -8.33 -0.52 3.00
C LEU A 58 -7.51 -0.12 1.78
N CYS A 59 -8.08 -0.23 0.57
CA CYS A 59 -7.43 0.11 -0.68
C CYS A 59 -8.10 1.31 -1.35
N CYS A 60 -7.33 2.17 -1.99
CA CYS A 60 -7.83 3.31 -2.75
C CYS A 60 -7.04 3.45 -4.05
N VAL A 61 -7.76 3.52 -5.15
CA VAL A 61 -7.19 3.84 -6.46
C VAL A 61 -7.98 5.02 -7.02
N LEU A 62 -7.28 6.06 -7.44
CA LEU A 62 -7.85 7.21 -8.14
C LEU A 62 -7.56 7.08 -9.62
N MET A 63 -8.59 7.19 -10.43
CA MET A 63 -8.49 7.20 -11.89
C MET A 63 -8.82 8.59 -12.43
N ASP A 64 -8.18 8.95 -13.52
CA ASP A 64 -8.47 10.20 -14.24
C ASP A 64 -9.60 10.01 -15.27
N GLU A 65 -9.91 11.08 -16.02
CA GLU A 65 -10.98 11.08 -17.02
C GLU A 65 -10.66 10.19 -18.23
N ASP A 66 -9.38 9.90 -18.46
CA ASP A 66 -8.91 9.00 -19.51
C ASP A 66 -8.93 7.53 -19.07
N GLY A 67 -9.32 7.26 -17.82
CA GLY A 67 -9.35 5.93 -17.24
C GLY A 67 -7.95 5.38 -16.90
N GLU A 68 -6.96 6.28 -16.74
CA GLU A 68 -5.63 5.93 -16.26
C GLU A 68 -5.51 6.14 -14.74
N VAL A 69 -4.63 5.38 -14.09
CA VAL A 69 -4.42 5.48 -12.64
C VAL A 69 -3.64 6.76 -12.31
N ALA A 70 -4.24 7.63 -11.52
CA ALA A 70 -3.63 8.88 -11.08
C ALA A 70 -2.86 8.72 -9.76
N ALA A 71 -3.42 8.01 -8.80
CA ALA A 71 -2.79 7.69 -7.52
C ALA A 71 -3.39 6.41 -6.94
N PHE A 72 -2.62 5.73 -6.11
CA PHE A 72 -3.05 4.48 -5.49
C PHE A 72 -2.47 4.31 -4.10
N GLY A 73 -3.16 3.52 -3.28
CA GLY A 73 -2.67 3.07 -1.98
C GLY A 73 -3.30 1.73 -1.61
N ILE A 74 -2.43 0.84 -1.22
CA ILE A 74 -2.76 -0.49 -0.73
C ILE A 74 -2.39 -0.55 0.75
N SER A 75 -3.34 -0.99 1.54
CA SER A 75 -3.16 -1.17 2.98
C SER A 75 -3.82 -2.46 3.42
N THR A 76 -3.39 -2.96 4.55
CA THR A 76 -3.90 -4.21 5.13
C THR A 76 -4.16 -4.05 6.62
N ALA A 77 -4.99 -4.90 7.19
CA ALA A 77 -5.09 -5.02 8.63
C ALA A 77 -3.75 -5.48 9.23
N CYS A 78 -3.35 -4.93 10.36
CA CYS A 78 -2.10 -5.29 11.02
C CYS A 78 -2.19 -6.66 11.69
N VAL A 79 -1.47 -7.64 11.17
CA VAL A 79 -1.42 -9.00 11.73
C VAL A 79 -0.24 -9.26 12.68
N SER A 80 0.61 -8.26 12.90
CA SER A 80 1.87 -8.43 13.65
C SER A 80 1.67 -9.00 15.05
N ARG A 81 0.71 -8.46 15.82
CA ARG A 81 0.38 -8.96 17.16
C ARG A 81 -0.21 -10.38 17.14
N ALA A 82 -0.98 -10.71 16.12
CA ALA A 82 -1.53 -12.04 15.95
C ALA A 82 -0.44 -13.07 15.66
N MET A 83 0.52 -12.73 14.81
CA MET A 83 1.69 -13.55 14.51
C MET A 83 2.58 -13.75 15.75
N GLN A 84 2.76 -12.72 16.57
CA GLN A 84 3.47 -12.85 17.85
C GLN A 84 2.76 -13.82 18.80
N LYS A 85 1.43 -13.71 18.95
CA LYS A 85 0.63 -14.62 19.78
C LYS A 85 0.70 -16.06 19.25
N ALA A 86 0.69 -16.23 17.95
CA ALA A 86 0.82 -17.52 17.29
C ALA A 86 2.26 -18.08 17.34
N LYS A 87 3.25 -17.29 17.83
CA LYS A 87 4.69 -17.62 17.83
C LYS A 87 5.19 -18.05 16.43
N GLY A 88 4.65 -17.43 15.39
CA GLY A 88 4.95 -17.74 14.00
C GLY A 88 4.38 -19.08 13.49
N ARG A 89 3.53 -19.78 14.26
CA ARG A 89 2.96 -21.08 13.88
C ARG A 89 1.45 -20.95 13.66
N LEU A 90 0.97 -21.39 12.50
CA LEU A 90 -0.47 -21.37 12.21
C LEU A 90 -1.23 -22.51 12.92
N PHE A 91 -0.61 -23.67 13.08
CA PHE A 91 -1.22 -24.82 13.73
C PHE A 91 -0.71 -25.03 15.16
N PRO A 92 -1.57 -25.49 16.10
CA PRO A 92 -2.99 -25.83 15.89
C PRO A 92 -3.95 -24.64 15.91
N PHE A 93 -3.65 -23.51 16.58
CA PHE A 93 -4.61 -22.42 16.81
C PHE A 93 -4.13 -21.04 16.34
N GLY A 94 -2.91 -20.92 15.80
CA GLY A 94 -2.37 -19.65 15.34
C GLY A 94 -3.19 -19.02 14.21
N TRP A 95 -3.75 -19.84 13.30
CA TRP A 95 -4.63 -19.39 12.23
C TRP A 95 -5.83 -18.59 12.73
N TYR A 96 -6.39 -18.96 13.88
CA TYR A 96 -7.53 -18.24 14.47
C TYR A 96 -7.15 -16.79 14.85
N HIS A 97 -5.97 -16.61 15.44
CA HIS A 97 -5.47 -15.27 15.77
C HIS A 97 -5.27 -14.42 14.52
N VAL A 98 -4.74 -15.00 13.46
CA VAL A 98 -4.50 -14.31 12.18
C VAL A 98 -5.83 -13.95 11.51
N LEU A 99 -6.76 -14.88 11.38
CA LEU A 99 -8.07 -14.61 10.78
C LEU A 99 -8.85 -13.52 11.55
N LYS A 100 -8.78 -13.54 12.89
CA LYS A 100 -9.39 -12.50 13.70
C LYS A 100 -8.75 -11.13 13.42
N ALA A 101 -7.42 -11.06 13.32
CA ALA A 101 -6.70 -9.83 13.05
C ALA A 101 -6.97 -9.28 11.65
N LEU A 102 -7.15 -10.13 10.65
CA LEU A 102 -7.50 -9.71 9.28
C LEU A 102 -8.88 -9.02 9.18
N ASN A 103 -9.74 -9.21 10.19
CA ASN A 103 -11.05 -8.55 10.28
C ASN A 103 -11.07 -7.43 11.32
N ASP A 104 -9.93 -7.08 11.91
CA ASP A 104 -9.77 -6.02 12.90
C ASP A 104 -8.97 -4.87 12.28
N PHE A 105 -9.64 -3.78 11.97
CA PHE A 105 -9.05 -2.62 11.31
C PHE A 105 -8.61 -1.52 12.28
N GLU A 106 -8.60 -1.77 13.58
CA GLU A 106 -8.12 -0.78 14.56
C GLU A 106 -6.67 -0.33 14.26
N HIS A 107 -5.86 -1.28 13.75
CA HIS A 107 -4.49 -1.02 13.32
C HIS A 107 -4.34 -1.41 11.85
N VAL A 108 -3.88 -0.46 11.03
CA VAL A 108 -3.72 -0.61 9.59
C VAL A 108 -2.24 -0.47 9.21
N ASP A 109 -1.74 -1.40 8.42
CA ASP A 109 -0.40 -1.34 7.84
C ASP A 109 -0.48 -0.72 6.44
N LEU A 110 0.17 0.43 6.26
CA LEU A 110 0.28 1.10 4.95
C LEU A 110 1.36 0.39 4.13
N MET A 111 0.94 -0.46 3.19
CA MET A 111 1.87 -1.29 2.43
C MET A 111 2.59 -0.49 1.36
N ILE A 112 1.85 0.18 0.50
CA ILE A 112 2.40 0.93 -0.61
C ILE A 112 1.48 2.06 -1.02
N GLN A 113 2.06 3.18 -1.43
CA GLN A 113 1.35 4.34 -1.95
C GLN A 113 2.18 4.98 -3.06
N GLY A 114 1.52 5.42 -4.11
CA GLY A 114 2.16 6.07 -5.24
C GLY A 114 1.23 7.00 -6.00
N ALA A 115 1.83 7.85 -6.81
CA ALA A 115 1.13 8.69 -7.78
C ALA A 115 1.86 8.62 -9.13
N ALA A 116 1.11 8.44 -10.19
CA ALA A 116 1.66 8.41 -11.54
C ALA A 116 2.43 9.71 -11.86
N PRO A 117 3.51 9.67 -12.64
CA PRO A 117 4.37 10.84 -12.88
C PRO A 117 3.60 12.08 -13.35
N LYS A 118 2.60 11.92 -14.21
CA LYS A 118 1.70 12.97 -14.70
C LYS A 118 1.00 13.74 -13.56
N TRP A 119 0.77 13.09 -12.44
CA TRP A 119 0.02 13.63 -11.31
C TRP A 119 0.89 14.04 -10.11
N GLN A 120 2.19 13.74 -10.15
CA GLN A 120 3.12 14.21 -9.12
C GLN A 120 3.18 15.74 -9.11
N ASN A 121 3.34 16.32 -7.93
CA ASN A 121 3.37 17.77 -7.70
C ASN A 121 2.09 18.55 -8.11
N THR A 122 0.99 17.88 -8.41
CA THR A 122 -0.31 18.52 -8.76
C THR A 122 -1.25 18.69 -7.56
N GLY A 123 -0.83 18.28 -6.36
CA GLY A 123 -1.70 18.23 -5.18
C GLY A 123 -2.55 16.95 -5.07
N ILE A 124 -2.40 15.99 -5.99
CA ILE A 124 -3.13 14.72 -5.97
C ILE A 124 -2.95 13.98 -4.64
N SER A 125 -1.77 14.07 -4.03
CA SER A 125 -1.47 13.44 -2.74
C SER A 125 -2.39 13.94 -1.63
N ALA A 126 -2.74 15.22 -1.59
CA ALA A 126 -3.65 15.76 -0.58
C ALA A 126 -5.07 15.19 -0.76
N VAL A 127 -5.56 15.10 -2.00
CA VAL A 127 -6.86 14.50 -2.33
C VAL A 127 -6.87 13.04 -1.93
N PHE A 128 -5.85 12.30 -2.37
CA PHE A 128 -5.68 10.88 -2.10
C PHE A 128 -5.66 10.59 -0.58
N HIS A 129 -4.79 11.27 0.18
CA HIS A 129 -4.68 11.07 1.62
C HIS A 129 -5.96 11.45 2.37
N SER A 130 -6.66 12.51 1.94
CA SER A 130 -7.97 12.85 2.51
C SER A 130 -9.00 11.73 2.33
N MET A 131 -9.01 11.09 1.16
CA MET A 131 -9.90 9.97 0.87
C MET A 131 -9.54 8.72 1.67
N MET A 132 -8.24 8.39 1.75
CA MET A 132 -7.75 7.26 2.53
C MET A 132 -8.04 7.44 4.03
N ALA A 133 -7.76 8.62 4.59
CA ALA A 133 -8.04 8.91 6.00
C ALA A 133 -9.53 8.76 6.34
N ARG A 134 -10.42 9.21 5.46
CA ARG A 134 -11.86 9.00 5.62
C ARG A 134 -12.22 7.52 5.61
N GLN A 135 -11.69 6.76 4.64
CA GLN A 135 -11.91 5.32 4.53
C GLN A 135 -11.47 4.57 5.79
N TYR A 136 -10.28 4.89 6.31
CA TYR A 136 -9.77 4.28 7.55
C TYR A 136 -10.66 4.62 8.75
N LYS A 137 -11.09 5.88 8.87
CA LYS A 137 -12.02 6.29 9.91
C LYS A 137 -13.33 5.53 9.84
N ASP A 138 -13.89 5.36 8.64
CA ASP A 138 -15.14 4.63 8.42
C ASP A 138 -15.00 3.14 8.78
N CYS A 139 -13.80 2.57 8.67
CA CYS A 139 -13.47 1.22 9.11
C CYS A 139 -13.14 1.10 10.60
N GLY A 140 -13.11 2.22 11.34
CA GLY A 140 -12.77 2.22 12.77
C GLY A 140 -11.28 2.19 13.07
N ALA A 141 -10.41 2.50 12.10
CA ALA A 141 -8.97 2.56 12.31
C ALA A 141 -8.61 3.69 13.28
N LYS A 142 -7.74 3.38 14.23
CA LYS A 142 -7.18 4.33 15.21
C LYS A 142 -5.73 4.64 14.90
N TRP A 143 -5.00 3.69 14.34
CA TRP A 143 -3.58 3.79 14.05
C TRP A 143 -3.26 3.27 12.65
N ALA A 144 -2.37 3.96 11.96
CA ALA A 144 -1.80 3.50 10.71
C ALA A 144 -0.28 3.47 10.83
N LEU A 145 0.32 2.31 10.56
CA LEU A 145 1.76 2.13 10.55
C LEU A 145 2.29 2.27 9.13
N ALA A 146 3.11 3.28 8.89
CA ALA A 146 3.78 3.43 7.60
C ALA A 146 4.96 2.44 7.48
N ASN A 147 5.14 1.88 6.29
CA ASN A 147 6.31 1.06 5.97
C ASN A 147 7.60 1.88 6.12
N PRO A 148 8.76 1.22 6.30
CA PRO A 148 10.05 1.90 6.35
C PRO A 148 10.26 2.79 5.14
N GLN A 149 10.62 4.03 5.39
CA GLN A 149 10.85 5.04 4.38
C GLN A 149 12.33 5.44 4.38
N ILE A 150 12.86 5.72 3.19
CA ILE A 150 14.24 6.19 3.07
C ILE A 150 14.28 7.65 3.55
N GLU A 151 15.17 7.97 4.49
CA GLU A 151 15.28 9.31 5.11
C GLU A 151 15.54 10.43 4.08
N THR A 152 16.16 10.09 2.95
CA THR A 152 16.43 11.03 1.85
C THR A 152 15.27 11.22 0.88
N ASN A 153 14.19 10.43 1.00
CA ASN A 153 13.01 10.56 0.15
C ASN A 153 12.10 11.70 0.66
N THR A 154 12.21 12.85 0.05
CA THR A 154 11.41 14.04 0.42
C THR A 154 9.92 13.90 0.09
N ALA A 155 9.55 13.00 -0.82
CA ALA A 155 8.16 12.77 -1.19
C ALA A 155 7.32 12.21 -0.03
N VAL A 156 7.95 11.54 0.94
CA VAL A 156 7.28 10.98 2.12
C VAL A 156 7.12 11.97 3.29
N ASN A 157 7.63 13.18 3.18
CA ASN A 157 7.47 14.25 4.18
C ASN A 157 6.00 14.69 4.36
N VAL A 158 5.09 14.14 3.59
CA VAL A 158 3.64 14.33 3.76
C VAL A 158 3.19 13.99 5.18
N TRP A 159 3.81 13.01 5.83
CA TRP A 159 3.51 12.60 7.19
C TRP A 159 3.78 13.68 8.24
N ALA A 160 4.69 14.61 7.98
CA ALA A 160 4.96 15.74 8.85
C ALA A 160 3.74 16.67 9.07
N ARG A 161 2.71 16.54 8.23
CA ARG A 161 1.45 17.28 8.32
C ARG A 161 0.37 16.61 9.16
N TYR A 162 0.62 15.39 9.62
CA TYR A 162 -0.28 14.60 10.43
C TYR A 162 0.30 14.39 11.81
N GLU A 163 -0.54 14.10 12.79
CA GLU A 163 -0.08 13.61 14.09
C GLU A 163 0.62 12.27 13.87
N HIS A 164 1.91 12.21 14.18
CA HIS A 164 2.73 11.04 13.93
C HIS A 164 3.84 10.92 14.95
N GLU A 165 4.31 9.69 15.13
CA GLU A 165 5.50 9.38 15.92
C GLU A 165 6.47 8.51 15.12
N LEU A 166 7.76 8.67 15.38
CA LEU A 166 8.78 7.81 14.80
C LEU A 166 8.83 6.49 15.56
N TRP A 167 8.26 5.44 14.95
CA TRP A 167 8.19 4.12 15.57
C TRP A 167 9.53 3.39 15.62
N MET A 168 10.29 3.38 14.51
CA MET A 168 11.53 2.61 14.40
C MET A 168 12.46 3.18 13.33
N ARG A 169 13.77 3.10 13.54
CA ARG A 169 14.79 3.30 12.52
C ARG A 169 15.45 1.98 12.17
N ARG A 170 15.64 1.73 10.88
CA ARG A 170 16.35 0.55 10.36
C ARG A 170 17.54 1.01 9.55
N ARG A 171 18.61 0.21 9.53
CA ARG A 171 19.78 0.45 8.69
C ARG A 171 20.12 -0.81 7.92
N CYS A 172 20.41 -0.65 6.63
CA CYS A 172 21.00 -1.68 5.80
C CYS A 172 22.52 -1.43 5.71
N TRP A 173 23.29 -2.49 5.84
CA TRP A 173 24.74 -2.44 5.75
C TRP A 173 25.20 -3.20 4.53
N ILE A 174 26.12 -2.62 3.75
CA ILE A 174 26.73 -3.26 2.60
C ILE A 174 28.19 -3.54 2.93
N LYS A 175 28.66 -4.76 2.68
CA LYS A 175 30.06 -5.16 2.77
C LYS A 175 30.51 -5.77 1.45
N SER A 176 31.57 -5.25 0.85
CA SER A 176 32.21 -5.92 -0.29
C SER A 176 32.83 -7.25 0.16
N ILE A 177 32.46 -8.30 -0.55
CA ILE A 177 33.08 -9.62 -0.40
C ILE A 177 34.20 -9.68 -1.43
N ARG A 178 35.43 -9.73 -0.96
CA ARG A 178 36.64 -9.93 -1.81
C ARG A 178 36.92 -11.40 -1.92
#